data_42ac66cfcbc867e6c3c8a5a579f8f1f9
#
_entry.id   42ac66cfcbc867e6c3c8a5a579f8f1f9
#
_cell.length_a   1.000
_cell.length_b   1.000
_cell.length_c   1.000
_cell.angle_alpha   90.00
_cell.angle_beta   90.00
_cell.angle_gamma   90.00
#
_symmetry.space_group_name_H-M   'P 1'
#
loop_
_entity.id
_entity.type
_entity.pdbx_description
1 polymer ?
#
loop_
_entity_poly.entity_id
_entity_poly.type
_entity_poly.pdbx_seq_one_letter_code
_entity_poly.pdbx_strand_id
1 'polypeptide(L)'
;LEHIGTQVELSNTYHLHLRPGDEVVKKMGGLHKFMTWQGPILTDSGGFQVFSLAGLRKIKEEGVTFASHLDGHKIFMGPEESMRIQSNLGSDIAMAFDECVENPATYPYAKASCERTARWLARCKEALVKYNAEPDAVNPGQQLWGINQGATFKDLRIWHMQEIAKLDLPGYAIGGLAVGE
;
A
#
# COMPACT_ATOMS: atom_id res chain seq x y z
N LEU A 1 -12.13 10.23 -17.86
CA LEU A 1 -12.55 10.24 -16.44
C LEU A 1 -13.43 11.46 -16.13
N GLU A 2 -13.04 12.66 -16.49
CA GLU A 2 -13.81 13.88 -16.23
C GLU A 2 -15.25 13.80 -16.78
N HIS A 3 -15.43 13.35 -18.02
CA HIS A 3 -16.75 13.23 -18.67
C HIS A 3 -17.74 12.28 -17.94
N ILE A 4 -17.24 11.34 -17.17
CA ILE A 4 -18.07 10.41 -16.38
C ILE A 4 -18.20 10.84 -14.91
N GLY A 5 -17.66 12.01 -14.55
CA GLY A 5 -17.76 12.56 -13.22
C GLY A 5 -16.93 11.82 -12.16
N THR A 6 -15.78 11.25 -12.55
CA THR A 6 -14.85 10.60 -11.61
C THR A 6 -14.43 11.59 -10.54
N GLN A 7 -14.62 11.22 -9.28
CA GLN A 7 -14.27 12.05 -8.13
C GLN A 7 -12.87 11.74 -7.58
N VAL A 8 -12.47 10.47 -7.60
CA VAL A 8 -11.15 10.00 -7.14
C VAL A 8 -10.65 8.96 -8.12
N GLU A 9 -9.39 9.04 -8.49
CA GLU A 9 -8.70 8.03 -9.31
C GLU A 9 -7.89 7.11 -8.39
N LEU A 10 -7.88 5.80 -8.71
CA LEU A 10 -7.05 4.82 -8.03
C LEU A 10 -5.96 4.34 -8.97
N SER A 11 -4.69 4.52 -8.58
CA SER A 11 -3.53 4.04 -9.31
C SER A 11 -2.82 2.90 -8.56
N ASN A 12 -2.30 1.94 -9.32
CA ASN A 12 -1.67 0.75 -8.74
C ASN A 12 -0.17 0.92 -8.58
N THR A 13 0.30 0.92 -7.34
CA THR A 13 1.71 1.10 -6.95
C THR A 13 2.63 0.05 -7.55
N TYR A 14 2.27 -1.22 -7.45
CA TYR A 14 3.10 -2.33 -7.95
C TYR A 14 3.32 -2.25 -9.46
N HIS A 15 2.24 -2.07 -10.24
CA HIS A 15 2.35 -2.00 -11.69
C HIS A 15 3.12 -0.78 -12.15
N LEU A 16 2.90 0.38 -11.53
CA LEU A 16 3.62 1.61 -11.86
C LEU A 16 5.10 1.56 -11.49
N HIS A 17 5.45 0.87 -10.38
CA HIS A 17 6.84 0.62 -10.02
C HIS A 17 7.55 -0.24 -11.07
N LEU A 18 6.90 -1.29 -11.58
CA LEU A 18 7.48 -2.12 -12.63
C LEU A 18 7.54 -1.40 -13.98
N ARG A 19 6.49 -0.67 -14.34
CA ARG A 19 6.41 0.02 -15.64
C ARG A 19 5.43 1.21 -15.57
N PRO A 20 5.87 2.43 -15.84
CA PRO A 20 7.18 2.82 -16.40
C PRO A 20 8.32 2.88 -15.39
N GLY A 21 8.05 2.71 -14.08
CA GLY A 21 8.93 2.94 -12.96
C GLY A 21 8.58 4.23 -12.24
N ASP A 22 8.50 4.17 -10.91
CA ASP A 22 8.13 5.32 -10.07
C ASP A 22 9.12 6.48 -10.18
N GLU A 23 10.41 6.19 -10.38
CA GLU A 23 11.43 7.21 -10.63
C GLU A 23 11.19 8.00 -11.93
N VAL A 24 10.65 7.35 -12.97
CA VAL A 24 10.25 8.03 -14.20
C VAL A 24 9.08 8.96 -13.94
N VAL A 25 8.07 8.49 -13.20
CA VAL A 25 6.90 9.28 -12.82
C VAL A 25 7.31 10.48 -11.95
N LYS A 26 8.23 10.29 -10.99
CA LYS A 26 8.80 11.38 -10.17
C LYS A 26 9.44 12.46 -11.05
N LYS A 27 10.30 12.07 -12.02
CA LYS A 27 10.94 13.00 -12.96
C LYS A 27 9.94 13.78 -13.82
N MET A 28 8.77 13.20 -14.08
CA MET A 28 7.67 13.87 -14.79
C MET A 28 6.82 14.77 -13.87
N GLY A 29 7.13 14.82 -12.56
CA GLY A 29 6.45 15.65 -11.58
C GLY A 29 5.25 14.99 -10.91
N GLY A 30 5.26 13.66 -10.85
CA GLY A 30 4.24 12.82 -10.21
C GLY A 30 3.07 12.45 -11.10
N LEU A 31 2.17 11.62 -10.57
CA LEU A 31 1.03 11.05 -11.31
C LEU A 31 0.09 12.13 -11.85
N HIS A 32 -0.20 13.17 -11.08
CA HIS A 32 -1.08 14.25 -11.53
C HIS A 32 -0.61 14.86 -12.86
N LYS A 33 0.69 15.16 -12.97
CA LYS A 33 1.26 15.70 -14.21
C LYS A 33 1.39 14.62 -15.28
N PHE A 34 1.81 13.43 -14.90
CA PHE A 34 2.02 12.30 -15.82
C PHE A 34 0.72 11.89 -16.52
N MET A 35 -0.40 11.88 -15.79
CA MET A 35 -1.74 11.51 -16.30
C MET A 35 -2.55 12.72 -16.78
N THR A 36 -2.10 13.93 -16.51
CA THR A 36 -2.88 15.17 -16.75
C THR A 36 -4.22 15.14 -15.99
N TRP A 37 -4.20 14.64 -14.74
CA TRP A 37 -5.36 14.53 -13.87
C TRP A 37 -5.29 15.54 -12.72
N GLN A 38 -6.38 16.31 -12.52
CA GLN A 38 -6.42 17.38 -11.52
C GLN A 38 -7.19 17.00 -10.25
N GLY A 39 -7.92 15.90 -10.28
CA GLY A 39 -8.66 15.39 -9.13
C GLY A 39 -7.78 14.60 -8.15
N PRO A 40 -8.31 14.19 -6.99
CA PRO A 40 -7.58 13.36 -6.04
C PRO A 40 -7.15 12.01 -6.63
N ILE A 41 -5.95 11.57 -6.23
CA ILE A 41 -5.39 10.25 -6.56
C ILE A 41 -5.14 9.48 -5.27
N LEU A 42 -5.61 8.22 -5.23
CA LEU A 42 -5.26 7.24 -4.23
C LEU A 42 -4.34 6.20 -4.86
N THR A 43 -3.19 5.92 -4.26
CA THR A 43 -2.36 4.77 -4.63
C THR A 43 -2.57 3.64 -3.64
N ASP A 44 -2.77 2.41 -4.17
CA ASP A 44 -2.79 1.22 -3.32
C ASP A 44 -1.40 0.93 -2.73
N SER A 45 -1.32 -0.01 -1.80
CA SER A 45 -0.04 -0.36 -1.16
C SER A 45 0.90 -1.19 -2.04
N GLY A 46 0.39 -1.76 -3.12
CA GLY A 46 1.05 -2.83 -3.88
C GLY A 46 1.01 -4.20 -3.18
N GLY A 47 0.58 -4.27 -1.93
CA GLY A 47 0.56 -5.49 -1.11
C GLY A 47 -0.31 -6.58 -1.72
N PHE A 48 -1.53 -6.28 -2.13
CA PHE A 48 -2.44 -7.27 -2.72
C PHE A 48 -1.81 -7.97 -3.94
N GLN A 49 -1.17 -7.23 -4.84
CA GLN A 49 -0.51 -7.80 -6.02
C GLN A 49 0.68 -8.68 -5.64
N VAL A 50 1.46 -8.28 -4.65
CA VAL A 50 2.55 -9.09 -4.09
C VAL A 50 2.01 -10.41 -3.54
N PHE A 51 0.85 -10.40 -2.88
CA PHE A 51 0.25 -11.59 -2.27
C PHE A 51 -0.55 -12.44 -3.27
N SER A 52 -1.17 -11.84 -4.29
CA SER A 52 -2.02 -12.56 -5.26
C SER A 52 -1.26 -13.07 -6.49
N LEU A 53 -0.25 -12.34 -6.98
CA LEU A 53 0.45 -12.66 -8.22
C LEU A 53 1.74 -13.45 -8.00
N ALA A 54 2.31 -13.41 -6.81
CA ALA A 54 3.58 -14.07 -6.52
C ALA A 54 3.37 -15.53 -6.07
N GLY A 55 3.52 -16.47 -6.99
CA GLY A 55 3.44 -17.91 -6.70
C GLY A 55 4.50 -18.43 -5.71
N LEU A 56 5.66 -17.78 -5.62
CA LEU A 56 6.73 -18.05 -4.65
C LEU A 56 7.08 -16.74 -3.93
N ARG A 57 6.53 -16.54 -2.75
CA ARG A 57 6.80 -15.39 -1.89
C ARG A 57 7.42 -15.82 -0.57
N LYS A 58 8.35 -15.03 -0.07
CA LYS A 58 8.93 -15.20 1.25
C LYS A 58 8.60 -13.98 2.11
N ILE A 59 7.67 -14.16 3.02
CA ILE A 59 7.23 -13.13 3.96
C ILE A 59 8.14 -13.17 5.19
N LYS A 60 8.67 -12.01 5.57
CA LYS A 60 9.45 -11.79 6.79
C LYS A 60 8.96 -10.53 7.49
N GLU A 61 9.50 -10.24 8.67
CA GLU A 61 9.20 -9.02 9.39
C GLU A 61 9.66 -7.76 8.64
N GLU A 62 10.75 -7.86 7.88
CA GLU A 62 11.30 -6.75 7.09
C GLU A 62 10.40 -6.40 5.90
N GLY A 63 9.76 -7.39 5.28
CA GLY A 63 8.95 -7.23 4.08
C GLY A 63 8.81 -8.56 3.32
N VAL A 64 8.53 -8.47 2.03
CA VAL A 64 8.25 -9.61 1.16
C VAL A 64 9.21 -9.63 -0.01
N THR A 65 9.86 -10.78 -0.26
CA THR A 65 10.62 -11.02 -1.48
C THR A 65 9.81 -11.92 -2.41
N PHE A 66 9.67 -11.52 -3.66
CA PHE A 66 8.90 -12.23 -4.68
C PHE A 66 9.49 -12.04 -6.07
N ALA A 67 8.97 -12.77 -7.05
CA ALA A 67 9.40 -12.66 -8.45
C ALA A 67 8.46 -11.74 -9.24
N SER A 68 9.00 -10.84 -10.05
CA SER A 68 8.24 -10.02 -10.99
C SER A 68 7.47 -10.91 -11.97
N HIS A 69 6.20 -10.60 -12.20
CA HIS A 69 5.38 -11.31 -13.18
C HIS A 69 5.76 -11.00 -14.63
N LEU A 70 6.57 -9.96 -14.88
CA LEU A 70 6.98 -9.54 -16.22
C LEU A 70 8.18 -10.36 -16.73
N ASP A 71 9.19 -10.57 -15.88
CA ASP A 71 10.47 -11.14 -16.27
C ASP A 71 11.11 -12.07 -15.21
N GLY A 72 10.42 -12.27 -14.09
CA GLY A 72 10.85 -13.18 -13.04
C GLY A 72 12.00 -12.66 -12.15
N HIS A 73 12.48 -11.42 -12.33
CA HIS A 73 13.51 -10.90 -11.44
C HIS A 73 12.98 -10.76 -10.00
N LYS A 74 13.89 -10.90 -9.03
CA LYS A 74 13.53 -10.79 -7.62
C LYS A 74 13.33 -9.35 -7.21
N ILE A 75 12.20 -9.08 -6.56
CA ILE A 75 11.83 -7.79 -6.00
C ILE A 75 11.67 -7.96 -4.49
N PHE A 76 12.19 -7.02 -3.73
CA PHE A 76 11.87 -6.85 -2.32
C PHE A 76 10.91 -5.66 -2.18
N MET A 77 9.85 -5.83 -1.39
CA MET A 77 8.92 -4.77 -1.03
C MET A 77 8.55 -4.89 0.44
N GLY A 78 8.71 -3.81 1.14
CA GLY A 78 8.32 -3.65 2.54
C GLY A 78 7.67 -2.29 2.76
N PRO A 79 7.39 -1.94 4.02
CA PRO A 79 6.79 -0.66 4.35
C PRO A 79 7.54 0.54 3.78
N GLU A 80 8.85 0.59 3.94
CA GLU A 80 9.68 1.71 3.50
C GLU A 80 9.74 1.81 1.97
N GLU A 81 9.88 0.68 1.28
CA GLU A 81 9.91 0.62 -0.18
C GLU A 81 8.56 1.05 -0.77
N SER A 82 7.44 0.53 -0.23
CA SER A 82 6.11 0.93 -0.67
C SER A 82 5.87 2.43 -0.48
N MET A 83 6.25 2.98 0.67
CA MET A 83 6.13 4.42 0.92
C MET A 83 7.04 5.23 0.01
N ARG A 84 8.27 4.80 -0.29
CA ARG A 84 9.17 5.47 -1.24
C ARG A 84 8.54 5.52 -2.63
N ILE A 85 8.03 4.40 -3.12
CA ILE A 85 7.39 4.32 -4.43
C ILE A 85 6.19 5.27 -4.48
N GLN A 86 5.30 5.25 -3.49
CA GLN A 86 4.12 6.10 -3.44
C GLN A 86 4.48 7.58 -3.31
N SER A 87 5.54 7.92 -2.56
CA SER A 87 6.09 9.28 -2.50
C SER A 87 6.59 9.77 -3.86
N ASN A 88 7.28 8.91 -4.62
CA ASN A 88 7.73 9.22 -5.99
C ASN A 88 6.52 9.38 -6.95
N LEU A 89 5.47 8.60 -6.77
CA LEU A 89 4.21 8.73 -7.53
C LEU A 89 3.46 10.01 -7.18
N GLY A 90 3.53 10.48 -5.92
CA GLY A 90 2.97 11.75 -5.47
C GLY A 90 1.45 11.78 -5.43
N SER A 91 0.79 10.67 -5.11
CA SER A 91 -0.67 10.62 -4.88
C SER A 91 -1.07 11.49 -3.67
N ASP A 92 -2.36 11.81 -3.55
CA ASP A 92 -2.89 12.51 -2.37
C ASP A 92 -3.01 11.56 -1.18
N ILE A 93 -3.42 10.32 -1.44
CA ILE A 93 -3.59 9.26 -0.45
C ILE A 93 -2.69 8.08 -0.80
N ALA A 94 -1.79 7.74 0.11
CA ALA A 94 -0.96 6.54 0.06
C ALA A 94 -1.53 5.49 1.01
N MET A 95 -1.83 4.29 0.49
CA MET A 95 -2.26 3.18 1.34
C MET A 95 -1.05 2.50 1.99
N ALA A 96 -1.17 2.16 3.27
CA ALA A 96 -0.12 1.47 4.00
C ALA A 96 0.17 0.08 3.42
N PHE A 97 1.43 -0.33 3.44
CA PHE A 97 1.81 -1.69 3.06
C PHE A 97 1.28 -2.69 4.10
N ASP A 98 0.50 -3.66 3.65
CA ASP A 98 -0.22 -4.60 4.48
C ASP A 98 -0.12 -6.04 3.96
N GLU A 99 -0.43 -7.00 4.80
CA GLU A 99 -0.57 -8.40 4.39
C GLU A 99 -2.05 -8.77 4.30
N CYS A 100 -2.53 -8.95 3.05
CA CYS A 100 -3.85 -9.50 2.79
C CYS A 100 -3.77 -11.03 2.77
N VAL A 101 -4.32 -11.69 3.79
CA VAL A 101 -4.32 -13.15 3.87
C VAL A 101 -5.35 -13.77 2.92
N GLU A 102 -5.06 -14.98 2.47
CA GLU A 102 -5.99 -15.75 1.62
C GLU A 102 -7.24 -16.16 2.40
N ASN A 103 -8.34 -16.37 1.70
CA ASN A 103 -9.54 -16.98 2.26
C ASN A 103 -9.72 -18.41 1.67
N PRO A 104 -9.86 -19.46 2.53
CA PRO A 104 -9.87 -19.41 3.99
C PRO A 104 -8.46 -19.30 4.62
N ALA A 105 -8.34 -18.54 5.69
CA ALA A 105 -7.15 -18.49 6.51
C ALA A 105 -7.38 -19.16 7.87
N THR A 106 -6.34 -19.76 8.46
CA THR A 106 -6.44 -20.23 9.85
C THR A 106 -6.35 -19.05 10.81
N TYR A 107 -7.05 -19.15 11.94
CA TYR A 107 -7.04 -18.09 12.97
C TYR A 107 -5.62 -17.70 13.46
N PRO A 108 -4.72 -18.66 13.79
CA PRO A 108 -3.37 -18.31 14.22
C PRO A 108 -2.58 -17.55 13.13
N TYR A 109 -2.73 -17.92 11.87
CA TYR A 109 -2.08 -17.21 10.77
C TYR A 109 -2.65 -15.80 10.57
N ALA A 110 -3.98 -15.67 10.54
CA ALA A 110 -4.65 -14.37 10.43
C ALA A 110 -4.25 -13.43 11.58
N LYS A 111 -4.13 -13.94 12.81
CA LYS A 111 -3.67 -13.16 13.97
C LYS A 111 -2.23 -12.68 13.78
N ALA A 112 -1.31 -13.56 13.44
CA ALA A 112 0.09 -13.21 13.21
C ALA A 112 0.26 -12.18 12.07
N SER A 113 -0.54 -12.31 11.02
CA SER A 113 -0.60 -11.35 9.90
C SER A 113 -1.09 -9.98 10.34
N CYS A 114 -2.17 -9.90 11.14
CA CYS A 114 -2.66 -8.64 11.72
C CYS A 114 -1.60 -7.96 12.58
N GLU A 115 -0.94 -8.72 13.46
CA GLU A 115 0.13 -8.20 14.32
C GLU A 115 1.29 -7.63 13.48
N ARG A 116 1.67 -8.29 12.40
CA ARG A 116 2.69 -7.82 11.46
C ARG A 116 2.24 -6.57 10.74
N THR A 117 1.02 -6.56 10.19
CA THR A 117 0.45 -5.41 9.49
C THR A 117 0.39 -4.18 10.38
N ALA A 118 0.04 -4.33 11.66
CA ALA A 118 0.06 -3.22 12.62
C ALA A 118 1.47 -2.64 12.83
N ARG A 119 2.51 -3.50 12.94
CA ARG A 119 3.91 -3.03 13.03
C ARG A 119 4.38 -2.38 11.72
N TRP A 120 4.00 -2.94 10.58
CA TRP A 120 4.30 -2.36 9.27
C TRP A 120 3.67 -0.99 9.07
N LEU A 121 2.44 -0.78 9.59
CA LEU A 121 1.78 0.51 9.53
C LEU A 121 2.56 1.61 10.26
N ALA A 122 3.12 1.30 11.44
CA ALA A 122 3.97 2.24 12.18
C ALA A 122 5.22 2.62 11.35
N ARG A 123 5.88 1.64 10.73
CA ARG A 123 7.01 1.87 9.83
C ARG A 123 6.62 2.69 8.58
N CYS A 124 5.45 2.42 7.99
CA CYS A 124 4.93 3.24 6.90
C CYS A 124 4.77 4.70 7.31
N LYS A 125 4.22 4.95 8.50
CA LYS A 125 4.04 6.31 9.03
C LYS A 125 5.38 7.05 9.18
N GLU A 126 6.36 6.41 9.80
CA GLU A 126 7.71 6.99 9.96
C GLU A 126 8.37 7.26 8.61
N ALA A 127 8.29 6.31 7.69
CA ALA A 127 8.86 6.43 6.35
C ALA A 127 8.22 7.57 5.56
N LEU A 128 6.88 7.65 5.54
CA LEU A 128 6.18 8.69 4.78
C LEU A 128 6.47 10.10 5.34
N VAL A 129 6.49 10.26 6.66
CA VAL A 129 6.86 11.54 7.28
C VAL A 129 8.25 11.98 6.83
N LYS A 130 9.22 11.05 6.79
CA LYS A 130 10.57 11.34 6.30
C LYS A 130 10.56 11.74 4.83
N TYR A 131 9.85 11.00 3.97
CA TYR A 131 9.83 11.26 2.52
C TYR A 131 9.09 12.55 2.17
N ASN A 132 8.01 12.88 2.88
CA ASN A 132 7.30 14.15 2.71
C ASN A 132 8.15 15.37 3.09
N ALA A 133 9.14 15.19 3.97
CA ALA A 133 10.06 16.25 4.36
C ALA A 133 11.26 16.43 3.42
N GLU A 134 11.44 15.57 2.42
CA GLU A 134 12.53 15.70 1.44
C GLU A 134 12.31 16.93 0.55
N PRO A 135 13.40 17.66 0.20
CA PRO A 135 13.30 18.90 -0.61
C PRO A 135 12.70 18.68 -2.01
N ASP A 136 12.82 17.46 -2.54
CA ASP A 136 12.33 17.06 -3.85
C ASP A 136 11.07 16.16 -3.77
N ALA A 137 10.38 16.16 -2.63
CA ALA A 137 9.11 15.45 -2.48
C ALA A 137 8.08 15.94 -3.52
N VAL A 138 7.48 15.01 -4.26
CA VAL A 138 6.48 15.35 -5.30
C VAL A 138 5.23 15.93 -4.65
N ASN A 139 4.77 15.33 -3.56
CA ASN A 139 3.63 15.80 -2.78
C ASN A 139 3.96 15.78 -1.28
N PRO A 140 4.46 16.90 -0.71
CA PRO A 140 4.77 16.98 0.73
C PRO A 140 3.54 16.83 1.64
N GLY A 141 2.33 16.98 1.09
CA GLY A 141 1.06 16.83 1.79
C GLY A 141 0.42 15.45 1.66
N GLN A 142 1.12 14.46 1.08
CA GLN A 142 0.60 13.10 0.90
C GLN A 142 0.18 12.49 2.24
N GLN A 143 -1.04 11.96 2.29
CA GLN A 143 -1.62 11.35 3.49
C GLN A 143 -1.39 9.85 3.51
N LEU A 144 -1.08 9.28 4.68
CA LEU A 144 -1.09 7.84 4.90
C LEU A 144 -2.45 7.38 5.41
N TRP A 145 -3.03 6.37 4.77
CA TRP A 145 -4.21 5.67 5.27
C TRP A 145 -3.85 4.25 5.67
N GLY A 146 -4.32 3.83 6.86
CA GLY A 146 -4.15 2.47 7.36
C GLY A 146 -5.16 1.52 6.74
N ILE A 147 -4.88 0.20 6.81
CA ILE A 147 -5.79 -0.83 6.31
C ILE A 147 -6.13 -1.79 7.44
N ASN A 148 -7.42 -1.92 7.76
CA ASN A 148 -7.90 -2.89 8.74
C ASN A 148 -7.97 -4.28 8.09
N GLN A 149 -7.26 -5.24 8.69
CA GLN A 149 -7.22 -6.64 8.32
C GLN A 149 -7.85 -7.53 9.40
N GLY A 150 -7.84 -8.86 9.23
CA GLY A 150 -8.37 -9.83 10.21
C GLY A 150 -9.17 -10.95 9.57
N ALA A 151 -9.04 -11.13 8.25
CA ALA A 151 -9.83 -12.10 7.48
C ALA A 151 -11.33 -11.97 7.83
N THR A 152 -12.02 -13.08 8.01
CA THR A 152 -13.44 -13.12 8.43
C THR A 152 -13.63 -13.24 9.94
N PHE A 153 -12.55 -13.11 10.75
CA PHE A 153 -12.62 -13.23 12.21
C PHE A 153 -12.98 -11.90 12.85
N LYS A 154 -14.21 -11.79 13.35
CA LYS A 154 -14.76 -10.55 13.93
C LYS A 154 -13.89 -9.96 15.04
N ASP A 155 -13.41 -10.79 15.95
CA ASP A 155 -12.57 -10.38 17.09
C ASP A 155 -11.20 -9.83 16.63
N LEU A 156 -10.58 -10.46 15.62
CA LEU A 156 -9.33 -9.96 15.03
C LEU A 156 -9.54 -8.63 14.32
N ARG A 157 -10.64 -8.46 13.59
CA ARG A 157 -10.95 -7.20 12.91
C ARG A 157 -11.16 -6.06 13.89
N ILE A 158 -11.87 -6.31 14.99
CA ILE A 158 -12.08 -5.31 16.03
C ILE A 158 -10.75 -4.97 16.71
N TRP A 159 -10.00 -5.98 17.13
CA TRP A 159 -8.70 -5.80 17.77
C TRP A 159 -7.73 -5.03 16.86
N HIS A 160 -7.59 -5.45 15.60
CA HIS A 160 -6.68 -4.82 14.67
C HIS A 160 -7.05 -3.35 14.40
N MET A 161 -8.35 -3.05 14.26
CA MET A 161 -8.77 -1.66 14.12
C MET A 161 -8.41 -0.82 15.36
N GLN A 162 -8.60 -1.36 16.56
CA GLN A 162 -8.23 -0.68 17.81
C GLN A 162 -6.71 -0.43 17.89
N GLU A 163 -5.88 -1.37 17.41
CA GLU A 163 -4.43 -1.21 17.39
C GLU A 163 -3.98 -0.13 16.39
N ILE A 164 -4.45 -0.21 15.17
CA ILE A 164 -4.03 0.76 14.13
C ILE A 164 -4.59 2.17 14.38
N ALA A 165 -5.77 2.29 15.00
CA ALA A 165 -6.35 3.59 15.35
C ALA A 165 -5.49 4.40 16.32
N LYS A 166 -4.65 3.75 17.14
CA LYS A 166 -3.70 4.43 18.03
C LYS A 166 -2.69 5.31 17.30
N LEU A 167 -2.48 5.06 16.00
CA LEU A 167 -1.58 5.85 15.17
C LEU A 167 -2.18 7.18 14.72
N ASP A 168 -3.48 7.40 14.93
CA ASP A 168 -4.19 8.66 14.63
C ASP A 168 -3.90 9.14 13.19
N LEU A 169 -4.25 8.29 12.22
CA LEU A 169 -4.07 8.59 10.80
C LEU A 169 -5.27 9.34 10.23
N PRO A 170 -5.10 10.10 9.12
CA PRO A 170 -6.19 10.82 8.46
C PRO A 170 -7.32 9.91 7.96
N GLY A 171 -7.04 8.62 7.70
CA GLY A 171 -8.05 7.69 7.19
C GLY A 171 -7.67 6.23 7.38
N TYR A 172 -8.68 5.37 7.26
CA TYR A 172 -8.55 3.92 7.38
C TYR A 172 -9.45 3.23 6.35
N ALA A 173 -8.92 2.22 5.68
CA ALA A 173 -9.66 1.36 4.77
C ALA A 173 -10.03 0.04 5.45
N ILE A 174 -11.08 -0.60 4.95
CA ILE A 174 -11.48 -1.96 5.30
C ILE A 174 -10.90 -2.88 4.22
N GLY A 175 -9.91 -3.69 4.58
CA GLY A 175 -9.26 -4.65 3.70
C GLY A 175 -9.61 -6.10 3.99
N GLY A 176 -9.14 -7.01 3.11
CA GLY A 176 -9.25 -8.45 3.30
C GLY A 176 -10.66 -9.02 3.23
N LEU A 177 -11.57 -8.35 2.51
CA LEU A 177 -12.96 -8.79 2.28
C LEU A 177 -13.30 -8.76 0.77
N ALA A 178 -12.36 -9.18 -0.07
CA ALA A 178 -12.54 -9.33 -1.52
C ALA A 178 -11.58 -10.42 -2.06
N VAL A 179 -11.41 -11.51 -1.30
CA VAL A 179 -10.47 -12.61 -1.59
C VAL A 179 -11.16 -13.98 -1.63
N GLY A 180 -12.48 -14.01 -1.80
CA GLY A 180 -13.27 -15.22 -2.00
C GLY A 180 -14.12 -15.64 -0.80
N GLU A 181 -14.37 -14.74 0.16
CA GLU A 181 -15.35 -14.94 1.25
C GLU A 181 -16.81 -14.89 0.78
#